data_1fe615fdb397f79b4ec491944440de25
#
_entry.id   1fe615fdb397f79b4ec491944440de25
#
_cell.length_a   1.000
_cell.length_b   1.000
_cell.length_c   1.000
_cell.angle_alpha   90.00
_cell.angle_beta   90.00
_cell.angle_gamma   90.00
#
_symmetry.space_group_name_H-M   'P 1'
#
loop_
_entity.id
_entity.type
_entity.pdbx_description
1 polymer ?
#
loop_
_entity_poly.entity_id
_entity_poly.type
_entity_poly.pdbx_seq_one_letter_code
_entity_poly.pdbx_strand_id
1 'polypeptide(L)'
;MPPFLARWAGFLAKAFGFGAVLLALASCRDAARRPADERRVFRYNQPEALTSLDPAFARNQANRWADEQLFNGLLELDSTLLPAPALARRFTVSPDGRLYTFVLRPGVRFHDSEVFPGGKGRVVTAADFVYSFRRILDAATASSGGWIFRGKVLEKADGSPSDTAFVAANDSTLRVHLKEPFIPFLGILTMHYAYVVPREAVTRYGKDFREHPVGTGPFRFKRWDEGNVLLFARNPTYWRRDRQGRPLPYLDAVAVSFLADRKTEFLTFQQGKLDFLSGIRAGSRDLIMHPDGTIREDFKGKFRVEKVPYLNTEYLGFQLDSANLSGEQAVQGRALRDRRVRQALNYALNKPEMLTYLLNRVGHAGTSGFVPTALPSFSEKEVPGYTYQPQRARQLLRAAGYGPPRPLRLRLSTVLERKEIGEYLQKQWADVGVQVQIDINQSAAQQDLVDNGRVAFFAKSWLGDYPDAENYLALFYSPNFSPAGPDKTHFKSAAYDRLYDEARRTLDVTRRTALYQAMDRIVVAESPVISLYYDEVVRLTQNNVRGLAPNPMNQLLLERVRKD
;
A
#
# COMPACT_ATOMS: atom_id res chain seq x y z
N MET A 1 37.71 71.24 -49.35
CA MET A 1 37.34 70.54 -48.10
C MET A 1 37.74 69.09 -48.24
N PRO A 2 38.59 68.54 -47.38
CA PRO A 2 39.25 67.24 -47.62
C PRO A 2 38.44 66.03 -47.21
N PRO A 3 38.71 64.88 -47.80
CA PRO A 3 37.98 63.58 -47.54
C PRO A 3 38.62 62.79 -46.43
N PHE A 4 38.49 63.25 -45.15
CA PHE A 4 39.08 62.57 -44.02
C PHE A 4 38.08 61.88 -43.09
N LEU A 5 36.78 62.07 -43.27
CA LEU A 5 35.73 61.53 -42.36
C LEU A 5 35.12 60.20 -42.78
N ALA A 6 35.43 59.67 -44.00
CA ALA A 6 34.84 58.40 -44.45
C ALA A 6 35.60 57.15 -44.05
N ARG A 7 36.81 57.25 -43.44
CA ARG A 7 37.61 56.06 -43.05
C ARG A 7 37.44 55.56 -41.65
N TRP A 8 36.82 56.34 -40.77
CA TRP A 8 36.58 55.96 -39.35
C TRP A 8 35.24 55.27 -39.08
N ALA A 9 34.26 55.50 -39.96
CA ALA A 9 32.96 54.82 -39.82
C ALA A 9 33.00 53.31 -40.07
N GLY A 10 33.94 52.86 -40.96
CA GLY A 10 34.10 51.43 -41.27
C GLY A 10 34.80 50.60 -40.15
N PHE A 11 35.59 51.25 -39.30
CA PHE A 11 36.35 50.57 -38.25
C PHE A 11 35.49 50.37 -36.98
N LEU A 12 34.60 51.29 -36.65
CA LEU A 12 33.67 51.19 -35.53
C LEU A 12 32.54 50.18 -35.80
N ALA A 13 32.08 50.04 -37.05
CA ALA A 13 31.05 49.05 -37.39
C ALA A 13 31.58 47.59 -37.32
N LYS A 14 32.86 47.35 -37.60
CA LYS A 14 33.49 46.02 -37.47
C LYS A 14 33.84 45.67 -36.01
N ALA A 15 34.15 46.65 -35.17
CA ALA A 15 34.40 46.42 -33.74
C ALA A 15 33.09 46.11 -32.95
N PHE A 16 31.96 46.74 -33.33
CA PHE A 16 30.65 46.45 -32.71
C PHE A 16 30.07 45.09 -33.16
N GLY A 17 30.31 44.65 -34.38
CA GLY A 17 29.89 43.34 -34.88
C GLY A 17 30.60 42.17 -34.18
N PHE A 18 31.89 42.32 -33.87
CA PHE A 18 32.65 41.27 -33.16
C PHE A 18 32.34 41.21 -31.66
N GLY A 19 32.02 42.34 -31.03
CA GLY A 19 31.58 42.40 -29.64
C GLY A 19 30.20 41.79 -29.43
N ALA A 20 29.26 41.98 -30.35
CA ALA A 20 27.91 41.41 -30.30
C ALA A 20 27.89 39.87 -30.52
N VAL A 21 28.78 39.36 -31.38
CA VAL A 21 28.91 37.88 -31.58
C VAL A 21 29.58 37.19 -30.38
N LEU A 22 30.54 37.84 -29.71
CA LEU A 22 31.15 37.31 -28.49
C LEU A 22 30.21 37.36 -27.27
N LEU A 23 29.33 38.37 -27.18
CA LEU A 23 28.26 38.43 -26.17
C LEU A 23 27.14 37.43 -26.45
N ALA A 24 26.80 37.14 -27.71
CA ALA A 24 25.81 36.10 -28.05
C ALA A 24 26.35 34.69 -27.81
N LEU A 25 27.65 34.45 -27.93
CA LEU A 25 28.28 33.16 -27.60
C LEU A 25 28.48 32.96 -26.08
N ALA A 26 28.56 34.03 -25.28
CA ALA A 26 28.61 33.95 -23.83
C ALA A 26 27.22 33.69 -23.23
N SER A 27 26.13 34.21 -23.85
CA SER A 27 24.76 33.97 -23.36
C SER A 27 24.23 32.57 -23.69
N CYS A 28 24.78 31.85 -24.68
CA CYS A 28 24.44 30.46 -24.95
C CYS A 28 25.11 29.44 -24.00
N ARG A 29 26.09 29.85 -23.19
CA ARG A 29 26.73 28.96 -22.20
C ARG A 29 26.01 28.88 -20.85
N ASP A 30 25.17 29.84 -20.52
CA ASP A 30 24.41 29.85 -19.28
C ASP A 30 23.08 29.07 -19.33
N ALA A 31 22.60 28.71 -20.53
CA ALA A 31 21.38 27.91 -20.68
C ALA A 31 21.54 26.42 -20.28
N ALA A 32 22.76 25.96 -19.98
CA ALA A 32 23.04 24.54 -19.72
C ALA A 32 23.39 24.25 -18.24
N ARG A 33 23.47 25.24 -17.35
CA ARG A 33 23.65 25.05 -15.91
C ARG A 33 22.37 25.38 -15.17
N ARG A 34 21.46 24.40 -15.09
CA ARG A 34 20.48 24.44 -14.02
C ARG A 34 21.25 24.58 -12.68
N PRO A 35 20.78 25.43 -11.74
CA PRO A 35 21.40 25.53 -10.44
C PRO A 35 21.58 24.15 -9.82
N ALA A 36 22.69 23.90 -9.16
CA ALA A 36 23.01 22.60 -8.52
C ALA A 36 21.90 22.18 -7.53
N ASP A 37 21.16 23.13 -6.94
CA ASP A 37 20.04 22.93 -6.02
C ASP A 37 18.81 22.26 -6.69
N GLU A 38 18.55 22.48 -7.98
CA GLU A 38 17.42 21.82 -8.65
C GLU A 38 17.66 20.32 -8.91
N ARG A 39 18.89 19.86 -8.91
CA ARG A 39 19.24 18.48 -9.25
C ARG A 39 18.89 17.47 -8.16
N ARG A 40 18.76 17.89 -6.92
CA ARG A 40 18.53 17.01 -5.76
C ARG A 40 17.11 17.05 -5.21
N VAL A 41 16.18 17.68 -5.91
CA VAL A 41 14.77 17.65 -5.55
C VAL A 41 14.10 16.47 -6.23
N PHE A 42 13.50 15.58 -5.47
CA PHE A 42 12.67 14.49 -5.98
C PHE A 42 11.22 14.97 -6.14
N ARG A 43 10.67 14.80 -7.32
CA ARG A 43 9.34 15.29 -7.69
C ARG A 43 8.41 14.13 -8.02
N TYR A 44 7.30 14.04 -7.34
CA TYR A 44 6.27 13.07 -7.69
C TYR A 44 4.87 13.70 -7.61
N ASN A 45 3.91 13.05 -8.21
CA ASN A 45 2.52 13.47 -8.17
C ASN A 45 1.70 12.55 -7.27
N GLN A 46 0.75 13.14 -6.56
CA GLN A 46 -0.26 12.42 -5.80
C GLN A 46 -1.65 12.82 -6.30
N PRO A 47 -2.32 11.96 -7.10
CA PRO A 47 -3.61 12.30 -7.71
C PRO A 47 -4.78 12.24 -6.72
N GLU A 48 -4.59 11.59 -5.58
CA GLU A 48 -5.56 11.57 -4.48
C GLU A 48 -5.30 12.72 -3.52
N ALA A 49 -6.38 13.29 -2.97
CA ALA A 49 -6.25 14.35 -1.99
C ALA A 49 -5.52 13.87 -0.73
N LEU A 50 -4.51 14.60 -0.32
CA LEU A 50 -3.90 14.47 1.00
C LEU A 50 -4.82 15.12 2.03
N THR A 51 -5.19 14.39 3.05
CA THR A 51 -6.13 14.87 4.07
C THR A 51 -5.48 15.21 5.40
N SER A 52 -4.30 14.64 5.66
CA SER A 52 -3.59 14.80 6.92
C SER A 52 -2.13 14.40 6.78
N LEU A 53 -1.25 15.10 7.51
CA LEU A 53 0.14 14.71 7.78
C LEU A 53 0.30 14.20 9.23
N ASP A 54 -0.79 13.85 9.89
CA ASP A 54 -0.79 13.22 11.21
C ASP A 54 -0.88 11.69 11.02
N PRO A 55 0.11 10.90 11.47
CA PRO A 55 0.13 9.46 11.27
C PRO A 55 -1.05 8.73 11.93
N ALA A 56 -1.74 9.35 12.91
CA ALA A 56 -2.98 8.80 13.47
C ALA A 56 -4.11 8.64 12.43
N PHE A 57 -3.99 9.27 11.26
CA PHE A 57 -4.97 9.27 10.17
C PHE A 57 -4.43 8.75 8.83
N ALA A 58 -3.38 7.93 8.84
CA ALA A 58 -2.69 7.39 7.66
C ALA A 58 -3.52 6.33 6.89
N ARG A 59 -4.77 6.66 6.50
CA ARG A 59 -5.72 5.71 5.89
C ARG A 59 -5.38 5.31 4.45
N ASN A 60 -4.94 6.28 3.64
CA ASN A 60 -4.72 6.10 2.21
C ASN A 60 -3.23 6.18 1.86
N GLN A 61 -2.90 5.85 0.61
CA GLN A 61 -1.52 5.87 0.13
C GLN A 61 -0.90 7.27 0.15
N ALA A 62 -1.69 8.33 -0.13
CA ALA A 62 -1.22 9.71 -0.12
C ALA A 62 -0.65 10.10 1.25
N ASN A 63 -1.43 9.82 2.31
CA ASN A 63 -1.02 10.09 3.68
C ASN A 63 0.22 9.25 4.05
N ARG A 64 0.20 7.93 3.74
CA ARG A 64 1.33 7.02 4.07
C ARG A 64 2.63 7.46 3.43
N TRP A 65 2.65 7.82 2.14
CA TRP A 65 3.85 8.29 1.46
C TRP A 65 4.41 9.59 2.03
N ALA A 66 3.54 10.49 2.49
CA ALA A 66 3.96 11.71 3.17
C ALA A 66 4.54 11.41 4.56
N ASP A 67 3.87 10.54 5.34
CA ASP A 67 4.29 10.14 6.68
C ASP A 67 5.65 9.42 6.67
N GLU A 68 5.94 8.60 5.64
CA GLU A 68 7.23 7.93 5.43
C GLU A 68 8.41 8.90 5.30
N GLN A 69 8.15 10.14 4.85
CA GLN A 69 9.18 11.17 4.76
C GLN A 69 9.38 11.88 6.10
N LEU A 70 8.34 11.99 6.93
CA LEU A 70 8.31 12.83 8.12
C LEU A 70 8.59 12.09 9.43
N PHE A 71 8.23 10.81 9.52
CA PHE A 71 8.20 10.07 10.78
C PHE A 71 8.98 8.77 10.70
N ASN A 72 9.20 8.15 11.86
CA ASN A 72 9.66 6.77 11.98
C ASN A 72 8.91 6.06 13.11
N GLY A 73 8.84 4.71 13.02
CA GLY A 73 8.34 3.83 14.06
C GLY A 73 9.47 3.17 14.88
N LEU A 74 9.09 2.29 15.80
CA LEU A 74 10.02 1.37 16.47
C LEU A 74 10.70 0.44 15.48
N LEU A 75 9.93 -0.08 14.56
CA LEU A 75 10.31 -1.03 13.53
C LEU A 75 9.99 -0.48 12.14
N GLU A 76 10.64 -1.03 11.14
CA GLU A 76 10.40 -0.85 9.72
C GLU A 76 10.38 -2.21 9.01
N LEU A 77 10.04 -2.27 7.74
CA LEU A 77 10.18 -3.47 6.94
C LEU A 77 11.54 -3.50 6.26
N ASP A 78 12.20 -4.65 6.30
CA ASP A 78 13.39 -4.89 5.48
C ASP A 78 13.01 -5.25 4.03
N SER A 79 14.02 -5.53 3.20
CA SER A 79 13.83 -5.90 1.79
C SER A 79 13.10 -7.23 1.58
N THR A 80 12.95 -8.04 2.62
CA THR A 80 12.24 -9.32 2.62
C THR A 80 10.85 -9.23 3.26
N LEU A 81 10.40 -8.00 3.58
CA LEU A 81 9.16 -7.69 4.27
C LEU A 81 9.09 -8.19 5.72
N LEU A 82 10.23 -8.48 6.33
CA LEU A 82 10.28 -8.83 7.75
C LEU A 82 10.45 -7.58 8.62
N PRO A 83 9.84 -7.54 9.83
CA PRO A 83 10.04 -6.46 10.78
C PRO A 83 11.50 -6.35 11.23
N ALA A 84 12.11 -5.20 11.00
CA ALA A 84 13.49 -4.88 11.33
C ALA A 84 13.60 -3.65 12.26
N PRO A 85 14.66 -3.53 13.08
CA PRO A 85 14.85 -2.40 13.97
C PRO A 85 14.99 -1.05 13.25
N ALA A 86 14.12 -0.06 13.60
CA ALA A 86 14.22 1.34 13.17
C ALA A 86 14.64 2.24 14.34
N LEU A 87 13.74 2.95 15.02
CA LEU A 87 14.08 3.71 16.23
C LEU A 87 14.41 2.81 17.43
N ALA A 88 13.86 1.61 17.50
CA ALA A 88 14.42 0.57 18.34
C ALA A 88 15.73 0.07 17.72
N ARG A 89 16.81 -0.03 18.51
CA ARG A 89 18.06 -0.68 18.07
C ARG A 89 17.97 -2.21 18.18
N ARG A 90 17.11 -2.72 19.06
CA ARG A 90 16.82 -4.14 19.27
C ARG A 90 15.47 -4.31 19.96
N PHE A 91 14.89 -5.48 19.81
CA PHE A 91 13.70 -5.88 20.55
C PHE A 91 13.79 -7.35 20.97
N THR A 92 12.99 -7.72 21.95
CA THR A 92 12.81 -9.11 22.42
C THR A 92 11.35 -9.38 22.67
N VAL A 93 10.95 -10.64 22.47
CA VAL A 93 9.61 -11.15 22.80
C VAL A 93 9.77 -12.21 23.88
N SER A 94 8.93 -12.16 24.90
CA SER A 94 8.93 -13.18 25.97
C SER A 94 8.52 -14.56 25.43
N PRO A 95 8.93 -15.67 26.06
CA PRO A 95 8.60 -17.02 25.59
C PRO A 95 7.09 -17.30 25.48
N ASP A 96 6.27 -16.62 26.28
CA ASP A 96 4.81 -16.69 26.22
C ASP A 96 4.18 -15.80 25.14
N GLY A 97 5.00 -15.04 24.39
CA GLY A 97 4.56 -14.16 23.30
C GLY A 97 3.76 -12.93 23.73
N ARG A 98 3.72 -12.58 25.02
CA ARG A 98 2.87 -11.50 25.55
C ARG A 98 3.62 -10.21 25.88
N LEU A 99 4.92 -10.27 26.16
CA LEU A 99 5.74 -9.10 26.49
C LEU A 99 6.73 -8.80 25.38
N TYR A 100 6.60 -7.62 24.79
CA TYR A 100 7.52 -7.07 23.81
C TYR A 100 8.35 -5.96 24.45
N THR A 101 9.68 -6.11 24.42
CA THR A 101 10.60 -5.11 25.00
C THR A 101 11.44 -4.51 23.88
N PHE A 102 11.40 -3.18 23.75
CA PHE A 102 12.14 -2.43 22.74
C PHE A 102 13.17 -1.54 23.42
N VAL A 103 14.42 -1.57 22.96
CA VAL A 103 15.49 -0.68 23.41
C VAL A 103 15.76 0.34 22.33
N LEU A 104 15.54 1.61 22.62
CA LEU A 104 15.66 2.71 21.66
C LEU A 104 17.11 3.02 21.30
N ARG A 105 17.32 3.59 20.11
CA ARG A 105 18.59 4.17 19.68
C ARG A 105 18.85 5.44 20.47
N PRO A 106 20.09 5.64 20.98
CA PRO A 106 20.42 6.88 21.65
C PRO A 106 20.53 8.04 20.67
N GLY A 107 20.20 9.25 21.13
CA GLY A 107 20.46 10.50 20.42
C GLY A 107 19.57 10.79 19.20
N VAL A 108 18.53 9.98 18.92
CA VAL A 108 17.53 10.30 17.89
C VAL A 108 16.71 11.49 18.35
N ARG A 109 16.57 12.51 17.47
CA ARG A 109 15.87 13.75 17.78
C ARG A 109 14.65 13.95 16.91
N PHE A 110 13.64 14.60 17.45
CA PHE A 110 12.58 15.20 16.66
C PHE A 110 13.13 16.31 15.76
N HIS A 111 12.40 16.65 14.71
CA HIS A 111 12.70 17.78 13.85
C HIS A 111 12.74 19.08 14.65
N ASP A 112 13.63 20.01 14.28
CA ASP A 112 13.61 21.36 14.83
C ASP A 112 12.26 22.02 14.59
N SER A 113 11.66 22.57 15.65
CA SER A 113 10.34 23.23 15.62
C SER A 113 10.21 24.20 16.78
N GLU A 114 9.45 25.26 16.60
CA GLU A 114 9.13 26.26 17.62
C GLU A 114 8.40 25.70 18.85
N VAL A 115 7.87 24.48 18.77
CA VAL A 115 7.23 23.80 19.92
C VAL A 115 8.24 23.39 20.99
N PHE A 116 9.52 23.35 20.66
CA PHE A 116 10.59 22.99 21.59
C PHE A 116 11.35 24.21 22.10
N PRO A 117 11.90 24.17 23.31
CA PRO A 117 12.74 25.23 23.83
C PRO A 117 13.89 25.55 22.88
N GLY A 118 14.08 26.84 22.56
CA GLY A 118 15.10 27.28 21.61
C GLY A 118 14.94 26.81 20.18
N GLY A 119 13.74 26.29 19.81
CA GLY A 119 13.45 25.79 18.47
C GLY A 119 14.17 24.49 18.07
N LYS A 120 14.85 23.81 18.99
CA LYS A 120 15.64 22.61 18.73
C LYS A 120 14.93 21.35 19.16
N GLY A 121 14.77 20.40 18.23
CA GLY A 121 14.17 19.11 18.50
C GLY A 121 14.87 18.39 19.66
N ARG A 122 14.12 17.92 20.66
CA ARG A 122 14.66 17.12 21.76
C ARG A 122 14.86 15.65 21.37
N VAL A 123 15.59 14.92 22.19
CA VAL A 123 15.77 13.48 22.04
C VAL A 123 14.46 12.76 22.28
N VAL A 124 14.19 11.72 21.45
CA VAL A 124 13.05 10.80 21.58
C VAL A 124 13.29 9.87 22.75
N THR A 125 12.27 9.65 23.55
CA THR A 125 12.26 8.73 24.69
C THR A 125 11.17 7.67 24.57
N ALA A 126 11.24 6.64 25.41
CA ALA A 126 10.18 5.61 25.47
C ALA A 126 8.82 6.20 25.88
N ALA A 127 8.79 7.29 26.65
CA ALA A 127 7.56 7.99 27.02
C ALA A 127 6.84 8.60 25.81
N ASP A 128 7.57 8.98 24.74
CA ASP A 128 6.97 9.50 23.51
C ASP A 128 6.19 8.41 22.76
N PHE A 129 6.70 7.19 22.76
CA PHE A 129 5.98 6.03 22.20
C PHE A 129 4.75 5.66 23.04
N VAL A 130 4.86 5.69 24.38
CA VAL A 130 3.70 5.49 25.25
C VAL A 130 2.62 6.53 24.95
N TYR A 131 3.00 7.80 24.81
CA TYR A 131 2.08 8.87 24.44
C TYR A 131 1.42 8.61 23.06
N SER A 132 2.22 8.33 22.04
CA SER A 132 1.76 8.12 20.67
C SER A 132 0.79 6.93 20.57
N PHE A 133 1.07 5.82 21.24
CA PHE A 133 0.23 4.62 21.22
C PHE A 133 -1.08 4.82 22.00
N ARG A 134 -1.04 5.52 23.13
CA ARG A 134 -2.26 5.86 23.88
C ARG A 134 -3.12 6.84 23.12
N ARG A 135 -2.52 7.81 22.42
CA ARG A 135 -3.21 8.81 21.63
C ARG A 135 -4.11 8.19 20.55
N ILE A 136 -3.65 7.18 19.83
CA ILE A 136 -4.48 6.55 18.77
C ILE A 136 -5.62 5.67 19.31
N LEU A 137 -5.58 5.33 20.60
CA LEU A 137 -6.66 4.63 21.31
C LEU A 137 -7.63 5.61 21.98
N ASP A 138 -7.25 6.86 22.15
CA ASP A 138 -8.08 7.89 22.76
C ASP A 138 -9.27 8.24 21.84
N ALA A 139 -10.48 8.17 22.40
CA ALA A 139 -11.71 8.51 21.69
C ALA A 139 -11.73 9.96 21.18
N ALA A 140 -11.11 10.89 21.92
CA ALA A 140 -11.01 12.30 21.51
C ALA A 140 -10.14 12.50 20.26
N THR A 141 -9.16 11.66 20.03
CA THR A 141 -8.34 11.67 18.81
C THR A 141 -9.13 11.14 17.61
N ALA A 142 -10.10 10.25 17.83
CA ALA A 142 -10.89 9.59 16.78
C ALA A 142 -10.03 8.98 15.65
N SER A 143 -8.86 8.43 16.02
CA SER A 143 -7.91 7.83 15.07
C SER A 143 -8.51 6.65 14.33
N SER A 144 -8.25 6.59 13.04
CA SER A 144 -8.57 5.40 12.24
C SER A 144 -7.65 4.22 12.53
N GLY A 145 -6.53 4.43 13.24
CA GLY A 145 -5.50 3.42 13.54
C GLY A 145 -5.69 2.68 14.87
N GLY A 146 -6.70 3.02 15.69
CA GLY A 146 -6.87 2.42 17.01
C GLY A 146 -6.96 0.87 17.02
N TRP A 147 -7.41 0.28 15.93
CA TRP A 147 -7.54 -1.17 15.74
C TRP A 147 -6.19 -1.93 15.82
N ILE A 148 -5.07 -1.27 15.60
CA ILE A 148 -3.74 -1.92 15.68
C ILE A 148 -3.42 -2.38 17.10
N PHE A 149 -4.02 -1.74 18.12
CA PHE A 149 -3.82 -2.08 19.53
C PHE A 149 -5.11 -2.57 20.22
N ARG A 150 -6.30 -2.08 19.80
CA ARG A 150 -7.57 -2.44 20.43
C ARG A 150 -7.81 -3.95 20.38
N GLY A 151 -8.17 -4.53 21.54
CA GLY A 151 -8.38 -5.96 21.69
C GLY A 151 -7.10 -6.80 21.71
N LYS A 152 -5.91 -6.20 21.48
CA LYS A 152 -4.62 -6.91 21.47
C LYS A 152 -3.76 -6.62 22.70
N VAL A 153 -3.69 -5.36 23.12
CA VAL A 153 -2.94 -4.98 24.34
C VAL A 153 -3.79 -5.21 25.60
N LEU A 154 -3.16 -5.18 26.78
CA LEU A 154 -3.88 -5.23 28.03
C LEU A 154 -4.87 -4.07 28.14
N GLU A 155 -6.13 -4.38 28.45
CA GLU A 155 -7.24 -3.44 28.54
C GLU A 155 -7.84 -3.44 29.94
N LYS A 156 -8.44 -2.33 30.35
CA LYS A 156 -9.31 -2.19 31.52
C LYS A 156 -10.70 -2.72 31.18
N ALA A 157 -11.58 -2.81 32.18
CA ALA A 157 -12.95 -3.29 31.99
C ALA A 157 -13.78 -2.42 31.02
N ASP A 158 -13.44 -1.15 30.85
CA ASP A 158 -14.07 -0.21 29.92
C ASP A 158 -13.52 -0.28 28.49
N GLY A 159 -12.59 -1.21 28.20
CA GLY A 159 -11.94 -1.34 26.91
C GLY A 159 -10.81 -0.35 26.64
N SER A 160 -10.52 0.57 27.55
CA SER A 160 -9.35 1.46 27.46
C SER A 160 -8.05 0.68 27.76
N PRO A 161 -6.88 1.15 27.22
CA PRO A 161 -5.62 0.48 27.51
C PRO A 161 -5.29 0.54 29.01
N SER A 162 -4.93 -0.61 29.58
CA SER A 162 -4.40 -0.69 30.95
C SER A 162 -3.19 0.23 31.14
N ASP A 163 -2.93 0.65 32.37
CA ASP A 163 -1.75 1.47 32.68
C ASP A 163 -0.44 0.72 32.41
N THR A 164 -0.49 -0.60 32.45
CA THR A 164 0.63 -1.49 32.14
C THR A 164 0.68 -1.95 30.68
N ALA A 165 -0.28 -1.57 29.83
CA ALA A 165 -0.26 -1.94 28.40
C ALA A 165 0.98 -1.42 27.68
N PHE A 166 1.35 -0.15 27.95
CA PHE A 166 2.52 0.52 27.39
C PHE A 166 3.30 1.15 28.55
N VAL A 167 4.53 0.70 28.77
CA VAL A 167 5.35 1.13 29.91
C VAL A 167 6.71 1.63 29.44
N ALA A 168 7.04 2.89 29.70
CA ALA A 168 8.38 3.39 29.63
C ALA A 168 9.12 2.97 30.91
N ALA A 169 9.88 1.87 30.85
CA ALA A 169 10.65 1.39 32.00
C ALA A 169 11.80 2.35 32.37
N ASN A 170 12.31 3.08 31.39
CA ASN A 170 13.21 4.23 31.49
C ASN A 170 13.17 4.97 30.15
N ASP A 171 13.95 6.03 29.96
CA ASP A 171 13.96 6.86 28.74
C ASP A 171 14.25 6.06 27.46
N SER A 172 14.98 4.95 27.55
CA SER A 172 15.39 4.15 26.40
C SER A 172 14.67 2.81 26.26
N THR A 173 13.83 2.41 27.20
CA THR A 173 13.23 1.06 27.21
C THR A 173 11.72 1.14 27.29
N LEU A 174 11.07 0.72 26.19
CA LEU A 174 9.62 0.57 26.09
C LEU A 174 9.23 -0.91 26.26
N ARG A 175 8.19 -1.14 27.01
CA ARG A 175 7.53 -2.45 27.13
C ARG A 175 6.08 -2.35 26.66
N VAL A 176 5.66 -3.35 25.85
CA VAL A 176 4.28 -3.48 25.38
C VAL A 176 3.76 -4.84 25.83
N HIS A 177 2.65 -4.85 26.56
CA HIS A 177 2.03 -6.06 27.05
C HIS A 177 0.77 -6.38 26.26
N LEU A 178 0.73 -7.56 25.67
CA LEU A 178 -0.45 -8.08 24.98
C LEU A 178 -1.34 -8.88 25.91
N LYS A 179 -2.64 -8.84 25.64
CA LYS A 179 -3.66 -9.66 26.31
C LYS A 179 -3.45 -11.15 26.04
N GLU A 180 -3.13 -11.48 24.79
CA GLU A 180 -2.85 -12.83 24.31
C GLU A 180 -1.65 -12.81 23.38
N PRO A 181 -0.94 -13.94 23.19
CA PRO A 181 0.12 -14.04 22.20
C PRO A 181 -0.43 -13.73 20.81
N PHE A 182 0.22 -12.80 20.11
CA PHE A 182 -0.10 -12.43 18.74
C PHE A 182 1.17 -12.07 17.98
N ILE A 183 1.78 -13.05 17.35
CA ILE A 183 3.10 -12.90 16.71
C ILE A 183 3.11 -11.91 15.55
N PRO A 184 2.05 -11.79 14.71
CA PRO A 184 1.97 -10.74 13.68
C PRO A 184 2.06 -9.29 14.22
N PHE A 185 2.03 -9.09 15.53
CA PHE A 185 2.11 -7.77 16.17
C PHE A 185 3.37 -6.99 15.78
N LEU A 186 4.50 -7.66 15.53
CA LEU A 186 5.71 -6.98 15.04
C LEU A 186 5.48 -6.35 13.65
N GLY A 187 4.74 -7.02 12.77
CA GLY A 187 4.32 -6.47 11.47
C GLY A 187 3.42 -5.25 11.65
N ILE A 188 2.48 -5.31 12.59
CA ILE A 188 1.61 -4.17 12.92
C ILE A 188 2.42 -2.95 13.38
N LEU A 189 3.48 -3.14 14.14
CA LEU A 189 4.33 -2.03 14.62
C LEU A 189 5.20 -1.38 13.52
N THR A 190 5.21 -1.92 12.31
CA THR A 190 5.82 -1.25 11.15
C THR A 190 4.87 -0.29 10.45
N MET A 191 3.57 -0.29 10.81
CA MET A 191 2.56 0.58 10.21
C MET A 191 2.72 2.04 10.65
N HIS A 192 2.30 2.95 9.80
CA HIS A 192 2.37 4.40 10.03
C HIS A 192 1.66 4.83 11.32
N TYR A 193 0.56 4.17 11.70
CA TYR A 193 -0.15 4.41 12.95
C TYR A 193 0.71 4.24 14.22
N ALA A 194 1.79 3.44 14.13
CA ALA A 194 2.74 3.21 15.22
C ALA A 194 3.94 4.20 15.22
N TYR A 195 3.92 5.23 14.37
CA TYR A 195 4.96 6.24 14.33
C TYR A 195 4.92 7.16 15.56
N VAL A 196 6.11 7.62 15.98
CA VAL A 196 6.24 8.46 17.16
C VAL A 196 6.00 9.94 16.82
N VAL A 197 5.22 10.61 17.67
CA VAL A 197 4.95 12.04 17.60
C VAL A 197 5.26 12.73 18.93
N PRO A 198 5.76 13.98 18.94
CA PRO A 198 6.03 14.70 20.18
C PRO A 198 4.73 15.27 20.78
N ARG A 199 4.54 15.06 22.08
CA ARG A 199 3.39 15.58 22.82
C ARG A 199 3.25 17.08 22.68
N GLU A 200 4.38 17.82 22.70
CA GLU A 200 4.43 19.28 22.62
C GLU A 200 3.75 19.80 21.35
N ALA A 201 4.03 19.18 20.19
CA ALA A 201 3.42 19.61 18.94
C ALA A 201 1.92 19.29 18.90
N VAL A 202 1.51 18.08 19.33
CA VAL A 202 0.10 17.73 19.38
C VAL A 202 -0.67 18.61 20.35
N THR A 203 -0.10 18.93 21.52
CA THR A 203 -0.73 19.82 22.52
C THR A 203 -0.87 21.24 21.98
N ARG A 204 0.16 21.76 21.30
CA ARG A 204 0.16 23.12 20.75
C ARG A 204 -0.84 23.30 19.62
N TYR A 205 -0.87 22.36 18.67
CA TYR A 205 -1.63 22.50 17.43
C TYR A 205 -3.00 21.79 17.48
N GLY A 206 -3.21 20.87 18.39
CA GLY A 206 -4.48 20.13 18.48
C GLY A 206 -4.85 19.45 17.15
N LYS A 207 -6.01 19.81 16.59
CA LYS A 207 -6.48 19.29 15.30
C LYS A 207 -5.64 19.78 14.12
N ASP A 208 -4.98 20.93 14.25
CA ASP A 208 -4.14 21.51 13.20
C ASP A 208 -2.75 20.85 13.13
N PHE A 209 -2.43 19.89 14.03
CA PHE A 209 -1.24 19.06 13.91
C PHE A 209 -1.16 18.36 12.55
N ARG A 210 -2.29 18.11 11.90
CA ARG A 210 -2.37 17.58 10.52
C ARG A 210 -1.62 18.45 9.49
N GLU A 211 -1.42 19.74 9.75
CA GLU A 211 -0.73 20.71 8.88
C GLU A 211 0.62 21.18 9.45
N HIS A 212 0.90 20.82 10.71
CA HIS A 212 2.12 21.19 11.45
C HIS A 212 2.89 19.97 11.96
N PRO A 213 3.21 18.98 11.07
CA PRO A 213 3.82 17.73 11.50
C PRO A 213 5.23 17.96 12.02
N VAL A 214 5.54 17.34 13.16
CA VAL A 214 6.88 17.29 13.74
C VAL A 214 7.23 15.82 14.00
N GLY A 215 8.16 15.27 13.23
CA GLY A 215 8.57 13.88 13.32
C GLY A 215 10.06 13.69 13.54
N THR A 216 10.55 12.49 13.15
CA THR A 216 11.94 12.07 13.27
C THR A 216 12.53 11.65 11.93
N GLY A 217 11.74 11.76 10.86
CA GLY A 217 12.02 11.21 9.53
C GLY A 217 13.16 11.89 8.77
N PRO A 218 13.50 11.36 7.58
CA PRO A 218 14.60 11.85 6.75
C PRO A 218 14.36 13.26 6.20
N PHE A 219 13.11 13.65 6.10
CA PHE A 219 12.74 15.00 5.68
C PHE A 219 11.87 15.66 6.73
N ARG A 220 11.88 17.00 6.74
CA ARG A 220 11.04 17.83 7.61
C ARG A 220 10.05 18.62 6.78
N PHE A 221 8.89 18.88 7.32
CA PHE A 221 7.86 19.72 6.72
C PHE A 221 8.38 21.12 6.42
N LYS A 222 8.02 21.63 5.24
CA LYS A 222 8.36 23.00 4.83
C LYS A 222 7.13 23.84 4.50
N ARG A 223 6.22 23.29 3.68
CA ARG A 223 5.01 23.99 3.24
C ARG A 223 4.01 22.97 2.70
N TRP A 224 2.75 23.17 2.99
CA TRP A 224 1.64 22.52 2.34
C TRP A 224 0.61 23.56 1.89
N ASP A 225 0.33 23.60 0.60
CA ASP A 225 -0.71 24.36 -0.07
C ASP A 225 -1.67 23.32 -0.64
N GLU A 226 -2.81 23.16 0.05
CA GLU A 226 -3.74 22.05 -0.20
C GLU A 226 -4.18 22.02 -1.67
N GLY A 227 -4.13 20.83 -2.29
CA GLY A 227 -4.48 20.62 -3.69
C GLY A 227 -3.48 21.16 -4.71
N ASN A 228 -2.41 21.84 -4.28
CA ASN A 228 -1.41 22.46 -5.16
C ASN A 228 -0.02 21.84 -4.97
N VAL A 229 0.61 22.05 -3.79
CA VAL A 229 1.98 21.60 -3.56
C VAL A 229 2.24 21.25 -2.10
N LEU A 230 3.00 20.17 -1.88
CA LEU A 230 3.57 19.83 -0.58
C LEU A 230 5.09 19.73 -0.72
N LEU A 231 5.82 20.43 0.16
CA LEU A 231 7.28 20.51 0.14
C LEU A 231 7.87 19.98 1.44
N PHE A 232 8.84 19.10 1.28
CA PHE A 232 9.68 18.62 2.39
C PHE A 232 11.11 19.04 2.14
N ALA A 233 11.82 19.48 3.18
CA ALA A 233 13.24 19.78 3.16
C ALA A 233 14.04 18.68 3.86
N ARG A 234 15.28 18.45 3.45
CA ARG A 234 16.20 17.53 4.11
C ARG A 234 16.26 17.78 5.62
N ASN A 235 16.23 16.71 6.41
CA ASN A 235 16.54 16.75 7.82
C ASN A 235 18.08 16.62 8.01
N PRO A 236 18.82 17.70 8.36
CA PRO A 236 20.26 17.64 8.48
C PRO A 236 20.76 16.82 9.70
N THR A 237 19.88 16.60 10.67
CA THR A 237 20.14 15.86 11.90
C THR A 237 19.56 14.44 11.88
N TYR A 238 19.19 13.93 10.69
CA TYR A 238 18.65 12.59 10.56
C TYR A 238 19.64 11.54 11.11
N TRP A 239 19.15 10.63 11.90
CA TRP A 239 19.96 9.69 12.67
C TRP A 239 20.67 8.61 11.84
N ARG A 240 20.15 8.32 10.63
CA ARG A 240 20.65 7.22 9.80
C ARG A 240 21.82 7.66 8.90
N ARG A 241 22.77 6.73 8.74
CA ARG A 241 23.88 6.84 7.81
C ARG A 241 23.90 5.65 6.86
N ASP A 242 24.52 5.80 5.71
CA ASP A 242 24.77 4.68 4.79
C ASP A 242 25.92 3.78 5.28
N ARG A 243 26.20 2.72 4.50
CA ARG A 243 27.27 1.77 4.82
C ARG A 243 28.68 2.39 4.82
N GLN A 244 28.86 3.53 4.16
CA GLN A 244 30.10 4.30 4.13
C GLN A 244 30.15 5.41 5.19
N GLY A 245 29.16 5.46 6.10
CA GLY A 245 29.08 6.46 7.17
C GLY A 245 28.58 7.83 6.70
N ARG A 246 28.14 8.02 5.44
CA ARG A 246 27.62 9.28 4.94
C ARG A 246 26.20 9.54 5.48
N PRO A 247 25.89 10.80 5.84
CA PRO A 247 24.57 11.12 6.39
C PRO A 247 23.47 10.99 5.30
N LEU A 248 22.33 10.44 5.69
CA LEU A 248 21.11 10.39 4.90
C LEU A 248 20.17 11.55 5.31
N PRO A 249 19.19 11.92 4.48
CA PRO A 249 18.97 11.50 3.10
C PRO A 249 19.95 12.17 2.13
N TYR A 250 20.08 11.64 0.91
CA TYR A 250 20.92 12.25 -0.12
C TYR A 250 20.26 13.43 -0.84
N LEU A 251 18.93 13.40 -0.96
CA LEU A 251 18.14 14.47 -1.55
C LEU A 251 18.10 15.70 -0.64
N ASP A 252 17.99 16.88 -1.23
CA ASP A 252 17.85 18.14 -0.49
C ASP A 252 16.38 18.47 -0.19
N ALA A 253 15.47 18.02 -1.06
CA ALA A 253 14.04 18.24 -0.90
C ALA A 253 13.20 17.19 -1.64
N VAL A 254 11.92 17.12 -1.25
CA VAL A 254 10.88 16.37 -1.96
C VAL A 254 9.75 17.35 -2.27
N ALA A 255 9.27 17.35 -3.51
CA ALA A 255 8.14 18.16 -3.96
C ALA A 255 7.02 17.25 -4.48
N VAL A 256 5.83 17.42 -3.93
CA VAL A 256 4.63 16.67 -4.30
C VAL A 256 3.66 17.61 -4.98
N SER A 257 3.19 17.24 -6.17
CA SER A 257 2.09 17.91 -6.88
C SER A 257 0.78 17.11 -6.73
N PHE A 258 -0.36 17.73 -7.03
CA PHE A 258 -1.69 17.14 -6.88
C PHE A 258 -2.50 17.22 -8.18
N LEU A 259 -1.94 16.64 -9.26
CA LEU A 259 -2.62 16.54 -10.56
C LEU A 259 -3.60 15.36 -10.52
N ALA A 260 -4.89 15.64 -10.50
CA ALA A 260 -5.93 14.59 -10.44
C ALA A 260 -6.07 13.81 -11.76
N ASP A 261 -5.86 14.48 -12.90
CA ASP A 261 -5.96 13.85 -14.23
C ASP A 261 -4.74 12.99 -14.55
N ARG A 262 -4.95 11.71 -14.74
CA ARG A 262 -3.90 10.71 -14.97
C ARG A 262 -3.18 10.86 -16.31
N LYS A 263 -3.82 11.44 -17.33
CA LYS A 263 -3.17 11.72 -18.62
C LYS A 263 -2.22 12.89 -18.47
N THR A 264 -2.65 13.95 -17.80
CA THR A 264 -1.81 15.11 -17.46
C THR A 264 -0.62 14.70 -16.59
N GLU A 265 -0.83 13.85 -15.59
CA GLU A 265 0.24 13.28 -14.77
C GLU A 265 1.29 12.56 -15.63
N PHE A 266 0.86 11.67 -16.52
CA PHE A 266 1.76 10.93 -17.41
C PHE A 266 2.51 11.84 -18.38
N LEU A 267 1.85 12.82 -18.99
CA LEU A 267 2.49 13.81 -19.86
C LEU A 267 3.52 14.66 -19.09
N THR A 268 3.22 15.05 -17.87
CA THR A 268 4.13 15.80 -17.00
C THR A 268 5.38 14.97 -16.65
N PHE A 269 5.21 13.66 -16.43
CA PHE A 269 6.32 12.72 -16.26
C PHE A 269 7.16 12.59 -17.52
N GLN A 270 6.55 12.44 -18.71
CA GLN A 270 7.27 12.37 -19.98
C GLN A 270 8.10 13.63 -20.27
N GLN A 271 7.64 14.80 -19.82
CA GLN A 271 8.36 16.07 -19.89
C GLN A 271 9.55 16.17 -18.91
N GLY A 272 9.79 15.15 -18.08
CA GLY A 272 10.83 15.15 -17.04
C GLY A 272 10.55 16.08 -15.85
N LYS A 273 9.31 16.56 -15.70
CA LYS A 273 8.89 17.41 -14.59
C LYS A 273 8.53 16.60 -13.31
N LEU A 274 8.27 15.30 -13.46
CA LEU A 274 8.13 14.33 -12.40
C LEU A 274 9.23 13.28 -12.52
N ASP A 275 9.72 12.79 -11.39
CA ASP A 275 10.78 11.79 -11.31
C ASP A 275 10.25 10.36 -11.20
N PHE A 276 8.99 10.22 -10.78
CA PHE A 276 8.37 8.96 -10.42
C PHE A 276 6.86 8.98 -10.59
N LEU A 277 6.32 7.85 -11.06
CA LEU A 277 4.89 7.54 -11.05
C LEU A 277 4.67 6.12 -10.53
N SER A 278 3.54 5.89 -9.87
CA SER A 278 3.11 4.57 -9.41
C SER A 278 1.63 4.34 -9.67
N GLY A 279 1.26 3.10 -10.03
CA GLY A 279 -0.12 2.72 -10.22
C GLY A 279 -0.72 3.22 -11.54
N ILE A 280 -0.09 2.92 -12.66
CA ILE A 280 -0.59 3.31 -13.99
C ILE A 280 -1.90 2.59 -14.28
N ARG A 281 -2.97 3.33 -14.55
CA ARG A 281 -4.29 2.77 -14.92
C ARG A 281 -4.31 2.25 -16.36
N ALA A 282 -5.33 1.43 -16.70
CA ALA A 282 -5.49 0.72 -17.95
C ALA A 282 -5.17 1.56 -19.20
N GLY A 283 -5.82 2.72 -19.40
CA GLY A 283 -5.62 3.53 -20.59
C GLY A 283 -4.18 4.06 -20.79
N SER A 284 -3.49 4.44 -19.69
CA SER A 284 -2.07 4.85 -19.78
C SER A 284 -1.13 3.64 -19.90
N ARG A 285 -1.53 2.50 -19.35
CA ARG A 285 -0.81 1.22 -19.47
C ARG A 285 -0.76 0.75 -20.91
N ASP A 286 -1.90 0.78 -21.63
CA ASP A 286 -2.00 0.40 -23.05
C ASP A 286 -1.18 1.29 -23.98
N LEU A 287 -0.94 2.56 -23.59
CA LEU A 287 -0.03 3.45 -24.32
C LEU A 287 1.43 3.00 -24.20
N ILE A 288 1.83 2.41 -23.08
CA ILE A 288 3.24 2.09 -22.77
C ILE A 288 3.56 0.62 -23.07
N MET A 289 2.56 -0.27 -22.94
CA MET A 289 2.75 -1.71 -22.99
C MET A 289 1.88 -2.36 -24.06
N HIS A 290 2.37 -3.45 -24.63
CA HIS A 290 1.58 -4.39 -25.43
C HIS A 290 0.74 -5.31 -24.54
N PRO A 291 -0.28 -5.99 -25.09
CA PRO A 291 -1.08 -6.98 -24.31
C PRO A 291 -0.24 -8.12 -23.71
N ASP A 292 0.90 -8.46 -24.33
CA ASP A 292 1.84 -9.47 -23.82
C ASP A 292 2.71 -8.97 -22.65
N GLY A 293 2.55 -7.68 -22.25
CA GLY A 293 3.28 -7.06 -21.16
C GLY A 293 4.66 -6.53 -21.53
N THR A 294 5.04 -6.56 -22.80
CA THR A 294 6.28 -5.93 -23.29
C THR A 294 6.13 -4.42 -23.46
N ILE A 295 7.22 -3.69 -23.25
CA ILE A 295 7.23 -2.22 -23.41
C ILE A 295 7.27 -1.87 -24.90
N ARG A 296 6.43 -0.92 -25.32
CA ARG A 296 6.41 -0.40 -26.70
C ARG A 296 7.73 0.28 -27.05
N GLU A 297 8.17 0.15 -28.31
CA GLU A 297 9.45 0.68 -28.80
C GLU A 297 9.64 2.16 -28.49
N ASP A 298 8.57 2.97 -28.62
CA ASP A 298 8.59 4.41 -28.36
C ASP A 298 8.99 4.79 -26.95
N PHE A 299 8.91 3.85 -26.00
CA PHE A 299 9.20 4.08 -24.57
C PHE A 299 10.44 3.35 -24.06
N LYS A 300 11.00 2.43 -24.85
CA LYS A 300 12.23 1.73 -24.47
C LYS A 300 13.37 2.70 -24.22
N GLY A 301 14.00 2.59 -23.07
CA GLY A 301 15.15 3.41 -22.67
C GLY A 301 14.85 4.86 -22.29
N LYS A 302 13.63 5.37 -22.48
CA LYS A 302 13.27 6.74 -22.08
C LYS A 302 13.18 6.90 -20.56
N PHE A 303 12.71 5.87 -19.87
CA PHE A 303 12.60 5.75 -18.42
C PHE A 303 12.58 4.27 -18.03
N ARG A 304 12.72 3.96 -16.76
CA ARG A 304 12.56 2.59 -16.25
C ARG A 304 11.10 2.29 -16.00
N VAL A 305 10.67 1.09 -16.39
CA VAL A 305 9.36 0.52 -16.12
C VAL A 305 9.56 -0.73 -15.28
N GLU A 306 8.95 -0.77 -14.11
CA GLU A 306 9.07 -1.88 -13.16
C GLU A 306 7.68 -2.40 -12.81
N LYS A 307 7.46 -3.70 -12.92
CA LYS A 307 6.30 -4.40 -12.34
C LYS A 307 6.71 -4.90 -10.96
N VAL A 308 6.07 -4.40 -9.94
CA VAL A 308 6.38 -4.73 -8.54
C VAL A 308 5.22 -5.54 -7.97
N PRO A 309 5.45 -6.76 -7.46
CA PRO A 309 4.41 -7.48 -6.74
C PRO A 309 3.78 -6.60 -5.67
N TYR A 310 2.45 -6.62 -5.59
CA TYR A 310 1.70 -5.81 -4.64
C TYR A 310 0.94 -6.72 -3.67
N LEU A 311 0.92 -6.37 -2.41
CA LEU A 311 0.20 -7.13 -1.40
C LEU A 311 -1.31 -6.91 -1.51
N ASN A 312 -1.86 -7.15 -2.70
CA ASN A 312 -3.27 -7.07 -3.01
C ASN A 312 -3.74 -8.34 -3.73
N THR A 313 -4.81 -8.94 -3.22
CA THR A 313 -5.50 -10.06 -3.87
C THR A 313 -6.87 -9.59 -4.36
N GLU A 314 -7.08 -9.62 -5.68
CA GLU A 314 -8.39 -9.37 -6.29
C GLU A 314 -9.19 -10.67 -6.31
N TYR A 315 -10.41 -10.61 -5.79
CA TYR A 315 -11.23 -11.80 -5.61
C TYR A 315 -12.73 -11.57 -5.77
N LEU A 316 -13.45 -12.66 -5.97
CA LEU A 316 -14.90 -12.70 -5.84
C LEU A 316 -15.25 -13.49 -4.58
N GLY A 317 -16.15 -12.95 -3.76
CA GLY A 317 -16.58 -13.58 -2.52
C GLY A 317 -18.00 -14.12 -2.60
N PHE A 318 -18.24 -15.18 -1.86
CA PHE A 318 -19.56 -15.79 -1.69
C PHE A 318 -20.02 -15.60 -0.25
N GLN A 319 -21.17 -14.92 -0.04
CA GLN A 319 -21.79 -14.87 1.28
C GLN A 319 -22.42 -16.22 1.60
N LEU A 320 -21.87 -16.93 2.57
CA LEU A 320 -22.27 -18.30 2.93
C LEU A 320 -23.32 -18.34 4.05
N ASP A 321 -23.51 -17.23 4.77
CA ASP A 321 -24.62 -17.06 5.70
C ASP A 321 -25.81 -16.41 5.00
N SER A 322 -27.01 -16.93 5.24
CA SER A 322 -28.23 -16.44 4.63
C SER A 322 -29.02 -15.45 5.50
N ALA A 323 -28.54 -15.13 6.70
CA ALA A 323 -29.31 -14.34 7.66
C ALA A 323 -29.76 -12.97 7.12
N ASN A 324 -28.89 -12.30 6.35
CA ASN A 324 -29.15 -10.96 5.80
C ASN A 324 -29.50 -10.97 4.31
N LEU A 325 -29.63 -12.14 3.68
CA LEU A 325 -30.02 -12.27 2.28
C LEU A 325 -31.54 -12.35 2.11
N SER A 326 -32.09 -11.59 1.18
CA SER A 326 -33.52 -11.57 0.87
C SER A 326 -33.80 -11.67 -0.63
N GLY A 327 -35.02 -11.96 -1.03
CA GLY A 327 -35.44 -12.01 -2.43
C GLY A 327 -34.53 -12.89 -3.31
N GLU A 328 -34.10 -12.36 -4.43
CA GLU A 328 -33.21 -13.05 -5.38
C GLU A 328 -31.84 -13.37 -4.76
N GLN A 329 -31.33 -12.51 -3.87
CA GLN A 329 -30.07 -12.76 -3.16
C GLN A 329 -30.14 -14.02 -2.28
N ALA A 330 -31.28 -14.27 -1.62
CA ALA A 330 -31.49 -15.50 -0.86
C ALA A 330 -31.57 -16.73 -1.75
N VAL A 331 -32.15 -16.62 -2.95
CA VAL A 331 -32.22 -17.73 -3.94
C VAL A 331 -30.81 -18.10 -4.40
N GLN A 332 -30.02 -17.13 -4.85
CA GLN A 332 -28.66 -17.42 -5.30
C GLN A 332 -27.73 -17.82 -4.13
N GLY A 333 -27.92 -17.28 -2.94
CA GLY A 333 -27.18 -17.69 -1.74
C GLY A 333 -27.38 -19.18 -1.42
N ARG A 334 -28.60 -19.74 -1.61
CA ARG A 334 -28.82 -21.19 -1.47
C ARG A 334 -28.01 -22.00 -2.47
N ALA A 335 -27.92 -21.55 -3.75
CA ALA A 335 -27.11 -22.22 -4.76
C ALA A 335 -25.60 -22.15 -4.42
N LEU A 336 -25.14 -20.99 -3.97
CA LEU A 336 -23.74 -20.73 -3.63
C LEU A 336 -23.28 -21.42 -2.33
N ARG A 337 -24.17 -21.90 -1.47
CA ARG A 337 -23.80 -22.75 -0.34
C ARG A 337 -23.32 -24.13 -0.77
N ASP A 338 -23.72 -24.61 -1.95
CA ASP A 338 -23.18 -25.86 -2.50
C ASP A 338 -21.72 -25.63 -2.97
N ARG A 339 -20.77 -26.29 -2.30
CA ARG A 339 -19.36 -26.21 -2.64
C ARG A 339 -19.07 -26.56 -4.10
N ARG A 340 -19.81 -27.51 -4.66
CA ARG A 340 -19.64 -27.94 -6.07
C ARG A 340 -19.92 -26.79 -7.03
N VAL A 341 -20.91 -25.95 -6.72
CA VAL A 341 -21.20 -24.73 -7.50
C VAL A 341 -20.03 -23.75 -7.43
N ARG A 342 -19.52 -23.45 -6.25
CA ARG A 342 -18.39 -22.53 -6.08
C ARG A 342 -17.12 -23.02 -6.77
N GLN A 343 -16.82 -24.32 -6.66
CA GLN A 343 -15.71 -24.95 -7.37
C GLN A 343 -15.91 -24.92 -8.89
N ALA A 344 -17.13 -25.15 -9.38
CA ALA A 344 -17.43 -25.06 -10.80
C ALA A 344 -17.18 -23.65 -11.36
N LEU A 345 -17.62 -22.62 -10.62
CA LEU A 345 -17.36 -21.22 -11.00
C LEU A 345 -15.85 -20.90 -11.07
N ASN A 346 -15.02 -21.47 -10.19
CA ASN A 346 -13.57 -21.36 -10.24
C ASN A 346 -12.96 -22.07 -11.46
N TYR A 347 -13.33 -23.34 -11.71
CA TYR A 347 -12.80 -24.12 -12.85
C TYR A 347 -13.21 -23.58 -14.22
N ALA A 348 -14.26 -22.76 -14.27
CA ALA A 348 -14.75 -22.16 -15.51
C ALA A 348 -13.91 -20.98 -16.02
N LEU A 349 -12.94 -20.48 -15.24
CA LEU A 349 -12.25 -19.22 -15.53
C LEU A 349 -10.83 -19.43 -16.06
N ASN A 350 -10.53 -18.84 -17.22
CA ASN A 350 -9.20 -18.73 -17.78
C ASN A 350 -8.53 -17.43 -17.27
N LYS A 351 -8.02 -17.47 -16.04
CA LYS A 351 -7.41 -16.32 -15.36
C LYS A 351 -6.14 -15.81 -16.04
N PRO A 352 -5.21 -16.66 -16.56
CA PRO A 352 -4.06 -16.19 -17.34
C PRO A 352 -4.46 -15.42 -18.60
N GLU A 353 -5.50 -15.86 -19.30
CA GLU A 353 -6.02 -15.20 -20.49
C GLU A 353 -6.64 -13.84 -20.13
N MET A 354 -7.40 -13.77 -19.03
CA MET A 354 -7.94 -12.52 -18.48
C MET A 354 -6.82 -11.48 -18.24
N LEU A 355 -5.72 -11.88 -17.60
CA LEU A 355 -4.58 -10.99 -17.38
C LEU A 355 -3.98 -10.49 -18.69
N THR A 356 -3.90 -11.33 -19.71
CA THR A 356 -3.34 -10.95 -21.01
C THR A 356 -4.21 -9.91 -21.70
N TYR A 357 -5.52 -10.12 -21.76
CA TYR A 357 -6.42 -9.23 -22.52
C TYR A 357 -6.83 -7.96 -21.77
N LEU A 358 -6.99 -8.03 -20.43
CA LEU A 358 -7.50 -6.90 -19.66
C LEU A 358 -6.42 -6.15 -18.88
N LEU A 359 -5.28 -6.80 -18.58
CA LEU A 359 -4.30 -6.26 -17.65
C LEU A 359 -2.87 -6.21 -18.21
N ASN A 360 -2.65 -6.45 -19.53
CA ASN A 360 -1.33 -6.46 -20.18
C ASN A 360 -0.31 -7.31 -19.40
N ARG A 361 -0.75 -8.46 -18.88
CA ARG A 361 0.02 -9.33 -17.99
C ARG A 361 0.65 -8.60 -16.79
N VAL A 362 -0.04 -7.60 -16.27
CA VAL A 362 0.27 -7.00 -14.95
C VAL A 362 -0.54 -7.74 -13.91
N GLY A 363 0.17 -8.33 -12.95
CA GLY A 363 -0.37 -9.26 -11.97
C GLY A 363 -0.04 -10.72 -12.27
N HIS A 364 -0.28 -11.58 -11.29
CA HIS A 364 -0.10 -13.02 -11.36
C HIS A 364 -1.46 -13.72 -11.22
N ALA A 365 -1.77 -14.67 -12.08
CA ALA A 365 -3.08 -15.36 -12.07
C ALA A 365 -3.34 -16.04 -10.72
N GLY A 366 -4.55 -15.91 -10.18
CA GLY A 366 -4.97 -16.52 -8.92
C GLY A 366 -5.20 -18.03 -9.04
N THR A 367 -4.13 -18.77 -9.36
CA THR A 367 -4.09 -20.24 -9.55
C THR A 367 -3.61 -20.98 -8.30
N SER A 368 -3.40 -20.27 -7.20
CA SER A 368 -3.05 -20.80 -5.88
C SER A 368 -4.15 -20.43 -4.85
N GLY A 369 -3.78 -20.29 -3.58
CA GLY A 369 -4.66 -19.89 -2.48
C GLY A 369 -5.07 -18.43 -2.50
N PHE A 370 -5.31 -17.87 -1.32
CA PHE A 370 -5.70 -16.47 -1.15
C PHE A 370 -4.53 -15.54 -0.82
N VAL A 371 -3.46 -16.10 -0.26
CA VAL A 371 -2.24 -15.36 0.12
C VAL A 371 -1.49 -14.91 -1.14
N PRO A 372 -1.09 -13.62 -1.29
CA PRO A 372 -0.44 -13.12 -2.50
C PRO A 372 1.04 -13.51 -2.62
N THR A 373 1.55 -13.45 -3.86
CA THR A 373 2.87 -13.96 -4.27
C THR A 373 4.07 -13.35 -3.53
N ALA A 374 3.95 -12.11 -3.03
CA ALA A 374 5.06 -11.42 -2.37
C ALA A 374 5.30 -11.90 -0.92
N LEU A 375 4.39 -12.67 -0.33
CA LEU A 375 4.56 -13.17 1.04
C LEU A 375 5.35 -14.47 1.08
N PRO A 376 6.24 -14.66 2.08
CA PRO A 376 7.09 -15.88 2.17
C PRO A 376 6.31 -17.19 2.30
N SER A 377 5.06 -17.15 2.77
CA SER A 377 4.18 -18.33 2.90
C SER A 377 3.50 -18.73 1.60
N PHE A 378 3.54 -17.88 0.55
CA PHE A 378 3.00 -18.22 -0.75
C PHE A 378 3.77 -19.38 -1.38
N SER A 379 3.04 -20.37 -1.92
CA SER A 379 3.63 -21.49 -2.66
C SER A 379 2.56 -22.17 -3.50
N GLU A 380 2.67 -22.09 -4.81
CA GLU A 380 1.78 -22.81 -5.73
C GLU A 380 1.90 -24.34 -5.59
N LYS A 381 3.08 -24.82 -5.21
CA LYS A 381 3.34 -26.24 -4.99
C LYS A 381 2.60 -26.75 -3.75
N GLU A 382 2.69 -26.02 -2.64
CA GLU A 382 2.10 -26.45 -1.36
C GLU A 382 0.61 -26.12 -1.28
N VAL A 383 0.13 -25.12 -2.02
CA VAL A 383 -1.27 -24.68 -2.07
C VAL A 383 -1.73 -24.60 -3.53
N PRO A 384 -1.86 -25.75 -4.23
CA PRO A 384 -2.36 -25.75 -5.61
C PRO A 384 -3.84 -25.31 -5.64
N GLY A 385 -4.16 -24.32 -6.47
CA GLY A 385 -5.52 -23.80 -6.62
C GLY A 385 -6.21 -24.30 -7.90
N TYR A 386 -7.03 -23.43 -8.49
CA TYR A 386 -7.87 -23.77 -9.64
C TYR A 386 -7.25 -23.33 -10.95
N THR A 387 -7.17 -24.25 -11.90
CA THR A 387 -6.83 -23.98 -13.30
C THR A 387 -8.07 -24.07 -14.18
N TYR A 388 -8.00 -23.55 -15.41
CA TYR A 388 -9.11 -23.57 -16.37
C TYR A 388 -9.47 -24.99 -16.81
N GLN A 389 -10.62 -25.50 -16.39
CA GLN A 389 -11.13 -26.84 -16.68
C GLN A 389 -12.66 -26.80 -16.93
N PRO A 390 -13.12 -26.24 -18.06
CA PRO A 390 -14.54 -26.01 -18.30
C PRO A 390 -15.39 -27.30 -18.34
N GLN A 391 -14.81 -28.45 -18.74
CA GLN A 391 -15.51 -29.74 -18.69
C GLN A 391 -15.78 -30.17 -17.25
N ARG A 392 -14.82 -29.99 -16.35
CA ARG A 392 -14.98 -30.25 -14.92
C ARG A 392 -16.02 -29.31 -14.29
N ALA A 393 -16.02 -28.05 -14.69
CA ALA A 393 -17.03 -27.09 -14.26
C ALA A 393 -18.45 -27.58 -14.63
N ARG A 394 -18.67 -28.00 -15.88
CA ARG A 394 -19.95 -28.57 -16.32
C ARG A 394 -20.35 -29.84 -15.56
N GLN A 395 -19.39 -30.72 -15.25
CA GLN A 395 -19.64 -31.94 -14.45
C GLN A 395 -20.11 -31.57 -13.02
N LEU A 396 -19.45 -30.65 -12.36
CA LEU A 396 -19.81 -30.20 -11.01
C LEU A 396 -21.18 -29.50 -10.99
N LEU A 397 -21.48 -28.66 -11.98
CA LEU A 397 -22.80 -28.03 -12.13
C LEU A 397 -23.90 -29.06 -12.28
N ARG A 398 -23.71 -30.05 -13.17
CA ARG A 398 -24.69 -31.15 -13.33
C ARG A 398 -24.87 -31.95 -12.04
N ALA A 399 -23.80 -32.26 -11.33
CA ALA A 399 -23.84 -32.94 -10.04
C ALA A 399 -24.58 -32.12 -8.97
N ALA A 400 -24.56 -30.77 -9.09
CA ALA A 400 -25.32 -29.86 -8.24
C ALA A 400 -26.76 -29.59 -8.71
N GLY A 401 -27.21 -30.25 -9.81
CA GLY A 401 -28.58 -30.13 -10.34
C GLY A 401 -28.79 -28.96 -11.31
N TYR A 402 -27.71 -28.41 -11.89
CA TYR A 402 -27.78 -27.32 -12.88
C TYR A 402 -27.33 -27.79 -14.27
N GLY A 403 -27.99 -27.28 -15.31
CA GLY A 403 -27.74 -27.61 -16.71
C GLY A 403 -28.79 -26.98 -17.63
N PRO A 404 -28.86 -27.37 -18.95
CA PRO A 404 -29.73 -26.71 -19.91
C PRO A 404 -31.21 -26.55 -19.49
N PRO A 405 -31.88 -27.57 -18.88
CA PRO A 405 -33.27 -27.38 -18.46
C PRO A 405 -33.42 -26.51 -17.20
N ARG A 406 -32.33 -26.34 -16.41
CA ARG A 406 -32.32 -25.54 -15.17
C ARG A 406 -30.99 -24.79 -15.06
N PRO A 407 -30.76 -23.72 -15.83
CA PRO A 407 -29.51 -22.97 -15.76
C PRO A 407 -29.32 -22.31 -14.41
N LEU A 408 -28.08 -22.28 -13.92
CA LEU A 408 -27.70 -21.48 -12.75
C LEU A 408 -27.77 -20.01 -13.13
N ARG A 409 -28.53 -19.21 -12.38
CA ARG A 409 -28.62 -17.75 -12.54
C ARG A 409 -28.03 -17.07 -11.33
N LEU A 410 -27.11 -16.12 -11.56
CA LEU A 410 -26.40 -15.39 -10.53
C LEU A 410 -26.38 -13.89 -10.86
N ARG A 411 -26.22 -13.07 -9.84
CA ARG A 411 -25.95 -11.62 -9.92
C ARG A 411 -24.63 -11.33 -9.24
N LEU A 412 -23.68 -10.79 -9.99
CA LEU A 412 -22.38 -10.35 -9.46
C LEU A 412 -22.47 -8.87 -9.11
N SER A 413 -22.40 -8.56 -7.82
CA SER A 413 -22.35 -7.19 -7.32
C SER A 413 -20.91 -6.65 -7.39
N THR A 414 -20.72 -5.51 -8.05
CA THR A 414 -19.40 -4.93 -8.32
C THR A 414 -19.44 -3.40 -8.44
N VAL A 415 -18.29 -2.80 -8.74
CA VAL A 415 -18.13 -1.37 -9.01
C VAL A 415 -17.70 -1.12 -10.45
N LEU A 416 -17.83 0.13 -10.92
CA LEU A 416 -17.55 0.49 -12.32
C LEU A 416 -16.13 0.12 -12.77
N GLU A 417 -15.15 0.29 -11.89
CA GLU A 417 -13.73 0.02 -12.17
C GLU A 417 -13.44 -1.47 -12.46
N ARG A 418 -14.35 -2.39 -12.08
CA ARG A 418 -14.25 -3.84 -12.31
C ARG A 418 -15.22 -4.35 -13.39
N LYS A 419 -15.89 -3.44 -14.10
CA LYS A 419 -16.92 -3.80 -15.09
C LYS A 419 -16.36 -4.73 -16.18
N GLU A 420 -15.23 -4.36 -16.79
CA GLU A 420 -14.61 -5.14 -17.88
C GLU A 420 -14.21 -6.56 -17.43
N ILE A 421 -13.67 -6.67 -16.20
CA ILE A 421 -13.41 -7.99 -15.61
C ILE A 421 -14.71 -8.76 -15.44
N GLY A 422 -15.77 -8.14 -14.92
CA GLY A 422 -17.08 -8.76 -14.77
C GLY A 422 -17.64 -9.29 -16.10
N GLU A 423 -17.56 -8.51 -17.17
CA GLU A 423 -18.03 -8.88 -18.51
C GLU A 423 -17.22 -10.06 -19.09
N TYR A 424 -15.89 -10.08 -18.91
CA TYR A 424 -15.06 -11.22 -19.28
C TYR A 424 -15.48 -12.49 -18.53
N LEU A 425 -15.65 -12.41 -17.22
CA LEU A 425 -16.08 -13.53 -16.38
C LEU A 425 -17.48 -14.02 -16.75
N GLN A 426 -18.42 -13.10 -17.02
CA GLN A 426 -19.78 -13.41 -17.48
C GLN A 426 -19.76 -14.29 -18.73
N LYS A 427 -18.91 -13.96 -19.72
CA LYS A 427 -18.71 -14.74 -20.94
C LYS A 427 -18.19 -16.16 -20.63
N GLN A 428 -17.14 -16.26 -19.81
CA GLN A 428 -16.53 -17.55 -19.43
C GLN A 428 -17.55 -18.46 -18.72
N TRP A 429 -18.39 -17.92 -17.85
CA TRP A 429 -19.44 -18.68 -17.18
C TRP A 429 -20.58 -19.07 -18.11
N ALA A 430 -20.93 -18.22 -19.09
CA ALA A 430 -21.93 -18.57 -20.12
C ALA A 430 -21.49 -19.80 -20.92
N ASP A 431 -20.20 -19.96 -21.22
CA ASP A 431 -19.64 -21.12 -21.94
C ASP A 431 -19.85 -22.44 -21.19
N VAL A 432 -20.05 -22.41 -19.87
CA VAL A 432 -20.36 -23.60 -19.06
C VAL A 432 -21.84 -23.69 -18.66
N GLY A 433 -22.71 -22.80 -19.17
CA GLY A 433 -24.15 -22.81 -18.94
C GLY A 433 -24.61 -22.06 -17.68
N VAL A 434 -23.79 -21.15 -17.15
CA VAL A 434 -24.17 -20.26 -16.03
C VAL A 434 -24.49 -18.86 -16.56
N GLN A 435 -25.65 -18.34 -16.17
CA GLN A 435 -26.11 -17.00 -16.54
C GLN A 435 -25.79 -16.03 -15.41
N VAL A 436 -24.93 -15.05 -15.66
CA VAL A 436 -24.55 -14.03 -14.68
C VAL A 436 -25.02 -12.66 -15.14
N GLN A 437 -25.72 -11.93 -14.29
CA GLN A 437 -26.00 -10.51 -14.44
C GLN A 437 -24.98 -9.73 -13.62
N ILE A 438 -24.50 -8.59 -14.15
CA ILE A 438 -23.55 -7.72 -13.45
C ILE A 438 -24.32 -6.52 -12.89
N ASP A 439 -24.26 -6.33 -11.57
CA ASP A 439 -24.87 -5.22 -10.87
C ASP A 439 -23.75 -4.23 -10.47
N ILE A 440 -23.73 -3.07 -11.13
CA ILE A 440 -22.73 -2.02 -10.88
C ILE A 440 -23.27 -1.03 -9.85
N ASN A 441 -22.55 -0.90 -8.74
CA ASN A 441 -22.89 -0.01 -7.64
C ASN A 441 -21.85 1.11 -7.50
N GLN A 442 -22.25 2.21 -6.84
CA GLN A 442 -21.30 3.19 -6.31
C GLN A 442 -20.44 2.55 -5.21
N SER A 443 -19.15 2.93 -5.11
CA SER A 443 -18.19 2.28 -4.20
C SER A 443 -18.65 2.24 -2.74
N ALA A 444 -19.25 3.31 -2.22
CA ALA A 444 -19.76 3.35 -0.85
C ALA A 444 -20.95 2.40 -0.64
N ALA A 445 -21.88 2.35 -1.60
CA ALA A 445 -23.03 1.44 -1.57
C ALA A 445 -22.59 -0.03 -1.69
N GLN A 446 -21.62 -0.32 -2.57
CA GLN A 446 -21.03 -1.66 -2.69
C GLN A 446 -20.40 -2.10 -1.38
N GLN A 447 -19.65 -1.21 -0.72
CA GLN A 447 -19.03 -1.49 0.57
C GLN A 447 -20.09 -1.82 1.63
N ASP A 448 -21.16 -1.00 1.74
CA ASP A 448 -22.25 -1.23 2.69
C ASP A 448 -22.96 -2.57 2.45
N LEU A 449 -23.29 -2.87 1.20
CA LEU A 449 -23.97 -4.12 0.82
C LEU A 449 -23.14 -5.35 1.21
N VAL A 450 -21.83 -5.32 0.94
CA VAL A 450 -20.92 -6.43 1.24
C VAL A 450 -20.68 -6.53 2.75
N ASP A 451 -20.42 -5.42 3.44
CA ASP A 451 -20.09 -5.39 4.85
C ASP A 451 -21.26 -5.86 5.73
N ASN A 452 -22.50 -5.61 5.30
CA ASN A 452 -23.71 -6.06 5.98
C ASN A 452 -24.25 -7.39 5.46
N GLY A 453 -23.54 -8.12 4.59
CA GLY A 453 -23.92 -9.44 4.09
C GLY A 453 -25.20 -9.45 3.26
N ARG A 454 -25.56 -8.33 2.58
CA ARG A 454 -26.81 -8.18 1.81
C ARG A 454 -26.71 -8.66 0.37
N VAL A 455 -25.51 -9.03 -0.10
CA VAL A 455 -25.27 -9.59 -1.44
C VAL A 455 -24.59 -10.95 -1.33
N ALA A 456 -25.09 -11.92 -2.10
CA ALA A 456 -24.62 -13.29 -2.04
C ALA A 456 -23.34 -13.54 -2.86
N PHE A 457 -23.07 -12.72 -3.88
CA PHE A 457 -21.93 -12.85 -4.79
C PHE A 457 -21.39 -11.46 -5.14
N PHE A 458 -20.13 -11.21 -4.83
CA PHE A 458 -19.54 -9.87 -4.92
C PHE A 458 -18.09 -9.89 -5.36
N ALA A 459 -17.66 -8.79 -6.02
CA ALA A 459 -16.28 -8.52 -6.34
C ALA A 459 -15.65 -7.61 -5.28
N LYS A 460 -14.43 -7.92 -4.84
CA LYS A 460 -13.67 -7.17 -3.84
C LYS A 460 -12.17 -7.40 -4.01
N SER A 461 -11.37 -6.56 -3.34
CA SER A 461 -9.94 -6.78 -3.16
C SER A 461 -9.58 -6.78 -1.69
N TRP A 462 -8.44 -7.40 -1.37
CA TRP A 462 -7.82 -7.27 -0.06
C TRP A 462 -6.38 -6.80 -0.22
N LEU A 463 -6.16 -5.55 0.17
CA LEU A 463 -4.83 -4.97 0.30
C LEU A 463 -4.32 -5.22 1.71
N GLY A 464 -3.18 -5.87 1.84
CA GLY A 464 -2.58 -6.15 3.14
C GLY A 464 -2.26 -4.90 3.94
N ASP A 465 -2.70 -4.87 5.19
CA ASP A 465 -2.37 -3.78 6.13
C ASP A 465 -0.92 -3.87 6.60
N TYR A 466 -0.43 -5.10 6.77
CA TYR A 466 0.95 -5.45 7.12
C TYR A 466 1.34 -6.76 6.42
N PRO A 467 2.63 -7.01 6.20
CA PRO A 467 3.09 -8.13 5.36
C PRO A 467 3.18 -9.44 6.15
N ASP A 468 2.05 -9.95 6.61
CA ASP A 468 1.91 -11.28 7.19
C ASP A 468 0.72 -11.99 6.56
N ALA A 469 0.84 -13.29 6.30
CA ALA A 469 -0.25 -14.08 5.74
C ALA A 469 -1.48 -14.14 6.65
N GLU A 470 -1.29 -13.97 7.95
CA GLU A 470 -2.38 -13.83 8.92
C GLU A 470 -3.37 -12.75 8.51
N ASN A 471 -2.89 -11.60 7.98
CA ASN A 471 -3.73 -10.50 7.55
C ASN A 471 -4.73 -10.88 6.44
N TYR A 472 -4.36 -11.83 5.58
CA TYR A 472 -5.23 -12.39 4.53
C TYR A 472 -6.11 -13.51 5.05
N LEU A 473 -5.55 -14.37 5.89
CA LEU A 473 -6.22 -15.54 6.43
C LEU A 473 -7.24 -15.17 7.52
N ALA A 474 -7.10 -14.00 8.15
CA ALA A 474 -8.10 -13.41 9.05
C ALA A 474 -9.48 -13.21 8.40
N LEU A 475 -9.55 -13.16 7.06
CA LEU A 475 -10.79 -13.02 6.28
C LEU A 475 -11.65 -14.31 6.27
N PHE A 476 -11.13 -15.41 6.80
CA PHE A 476 -11.83 -16.70 6.83
C PHE A 476 -11.93 -17.27 8.25
N TYR A 477 -11.54 -16.50 9.26
CA TYR A 477 -11.63 -16.87 10.67
C TYR A 477 -13.00 -16.52 11.22
N SER A 478 -13.78 -17.52 11.64
CA SER A 478 -15.20 -17.31 11.95
C SER A 478 -15.52 -16.28 13.05
N PRO A 479 -14.65 -16.01 14.06
CA PRO A 479 -14.87 -14.88 14.96
C PRO A 479 -14.78 -13.48 14.32
N ASN A 480 -14.28 -13.38 13.07
CA ASN A 480 -14.08 -12.12 12.34
C ASN A 480 -15.22 -11.78 11.36
N PHE A 481 -16.40 -12.32 11.52
CA PHE A 481 -17.53 -12.02 10.63
C PHE A 481 -17.85 -10.54 10.57
N SER A 482 -18.11 -10.05 9.34
CA SER A 482 -18.59 -8.69 9.12
C SER A 482 -20.02 -8.51 9.66
N PRO A 483 -20.44 -7.31 10.08
CA PRO A 483 -19.71 -6.03 9.96
C PRO A 483 -18.64 -5.80 11.03
N ALA A 484 -18.57 -6.61 12.09
CA ALA A 484 -17.63 -6.41 13.20
C ALA A 484 -16.17 -6.70 12.80
N GLY A 485 -15.95 -7.63 11.85
CA GLY A 485 -14.64 -8.04 11.38
C GLY A 485 -14.49 -8.06 9.85
N PRO A 486 -13.33 -8.49 9.35
CA PRO A 486 -13.01 -8.47 7.93
C PRO A 486 -13.60 -9.63 7.11
N ASP A 487 -14.11 -10.71 7.71
CA ASP A 487 -14.69 -11.84 6.97
C ASP A 487 -16.05 -11.47 6.35
N LYS A 488 -16.03 -11.23 5.03
CA LYS A 488 -17.22 -10.87 4.24
C LYS A 488 -17.97 -12.09 3.71
N THR A 489 -17.36 -13.26 3.82
CA THR A 489 -17.95 -14.51 3.32
C THR A 489 -18.76 -15.24 4.37
N HIS A 490 -18.57 -14.91 5.64
CA HIS A 490 -19.08 -15.65 6.80
C HIS A 490 -18.76 -17.15 6.68
N PHE A 491 -17.56 -17.45 6.20
CA PHE A 491 -17.05 -18.80 6.13
C PHE A 491 -16.84 -19.37 7.52
N LYS A 492 -17.28 -20.62 7.75
CA LYS A 492 -17.19 -21.27 9.05
C LYS A 492 -16.56 -22.64 8.93
N SER A 493 -15.43 -22.84 9.61
CA SER A 493 -14.74 -24.13 9.67
C SER A 493 -13.96 -24.27 10.97
N ALA A 494 -14.40 -25.18 11.85
CA ALA A 494 -13.72 -25.44 13.12
C ALA A 494 -12.27 -25.96 12.92
N ALA A 495 -11.97 -26.61 11.80
CA ALA A 495 -10.61 -27.04 11.47
C ALA A 495 -9.73 -25.83 11.13
N TYR A 496 -10.26 -24.88 10.33
CA TYR A 496 -9.61 -23.63 10.00
C TYR A 496 -9.34 -22.79 11.25
N ASP A 497 -10.36 -22.58 12.07
CA ASP A 497 -10.28 -21.75 13.27
C ASP A 497 -9.20 -22.25 14.25
N ARG A 498 -9.09 -23.57 14.43
CA ARG A 498 -8.01 -24.16 15.25
C ARG A 498 -6.61 -23.87 14.70
N LEU A 499 -6.43 -23.98 13.37
CA LEU A 499 -5.14 -23.69 12.73
C LEU A 499 -4.79 -22.20 12.86
N TYR A 500 -5.77 -21.33 12.72
CA TYR A 500 -5.58 -19.88 12.87
C TYR A 500 -5.18 -19.53 14.31
N ASP A 501 -5.86 -20.08 15.31
CA ASP A 501 -5.53 -19.89 16.72
C ASP A 501 -4.14 -20.41 17.08
N GLU A 502 -3.72 -21.52 16.49
CA GLU A 502 -2.35 -22.04 16.65
C GLU A 502 -1.34 -21.11 15.96
N ALA A 503 -1.59 -20.71 14.71
CA ALA A 503 -0.65 -19.92 13.93
C ALA A 503 -0.33 -18.56 14.56
N ARG A 504 -1.35 -17.83 15.05
CA ARG A 504 -1.17 -16.50 15.66
C ARG A 504 -0.33 -16.52 16.95
N ARG A 505 -0.15 -17.70 17.57
CA ARG A 505 0.64 -17.91 18.80
C ARG A 505 2.00 -18.57 18.55
N THR A 506 2.24 -19.07 17.32
CA THR A 506 3.43 -19.84 16.98
C THR A 506 4.61 -18.92 16.66
N LEU A 507 5.66 -18.93 17.51
CA LEU A 507 6.89 -18.16 17.32
C LEU A 507 7.75 -18.74 16.18
N ASP A 508 7.82 -20.04 16.06
CA ASP A 508 8.59 -20.71 15.01
C ASP A 508 8.03 -20.37 13.61
N VAL A 509 8.87 -19.74 12.79
CA VAL A 509 8.50 -19.23 11.47
C VAL A 509 8.15 -20.36 10.51
N THR A 510 8.90 -21.47 10.56
CA THR A 510 8.68 -22.63 9.67
C THR A 510 7.35 -23.30 10.00
N ARG A 511 7.09 -23.55 11.29
CA ARG A 511 5.82 -24.11 11.74
C ARG A 511 4.65 -23.17 11.39
N ARG A 512 4.79 -21.87 11.62
CA ARG A 512 3.75 -20.89 11.30
C ARG A 512 3.46 -20.83 9.80
N THR A 513 4.48 -20.87 8.95
CA THR A 513 4.32 -20.96 7.49
C THR A 513 3.53 -22.20 7.09
N ALA A 514 3.85 -23.36 7.65
CA ALA A 514 3.13 -24.60 7.37
C ALA A 514 1.64 -24.52 7.80
N LEU A 515 1.35 -23.86 8.94
CA LEU A 515 -0.02 -23.61 9.39
C LEU A 515 -0.77 -22.66 8.44
N TYR A 516 -0.15 -21.59 7.98
CA TYR A 516 -0.73 -20.69 6.97
C TYR A 516 -1.07 -21.42 5.66
N GLN A 517 -0.15 -22.25 5.17
CA GLN A 517 -0.38 -23.07 3.98
C GLN A 517 -1.50 -24.10 4.19
N ALA A 518 -1.60 -24.68 5.38
CA ALA A 518 -2.69 -25.61 5.72
C ALA A 518 -4.05 -24.90 5.71
N MET A 519 -4.14 -23.68 6.28
CA MET A 519 -5.35 -22.87 6.23
C MET A 519 -5.72 -22.48 4.80
N ASP A 520 -4.75 -22.05 4.01
CA ASP A 520 -4.99 -21.62 2.62
C ASP A 520 -5.46 -22.79 1.74
N ARG A 521 -4.94 -24.03 1.98
CA ARG A 521 -5.50 -25.26 1.36
C ARG A 521 -6.97 -25.49 1.71
N ILE A 522 -7.40 -25.20 2.92
CA ILE A 522 -8.82 -25.28 3.31
C ILE A 522 -9.64 -24.25 2.53
N VAL A 523 -9.15 -23.02 2.39
CA VAL A 523 -9.81 -21.97 1.59
C VAL A 523 -9.97 -22.44 0.14
N VAL A 524 -8.93 -23.00 -0.47
CA VAL A 524 -9.02 -23.57 -1.83
C VAL A 524 -10.05 -24.69 -1.87
N ALA A 525 -9.99 -25.66 -0.95
CA ALA A 525 -10.86 -26.83 -0.96
C ALA A 525 -12.35 -26.46 -0.77
N GLU A 526 -12.65 -25.54 0.14
CA GLU A 526 -14.00 -25.08 0.45
C GLU A 526 -14.51 -23.98 -0.48
N SER A 527 -13.58 -23.28 -1.15
CA SER A 527 -13.88 -22.27 -2.17
C SER A 527 -14.86 -21.16 -1.71
N PRO A 528 -14.68 -20.52 -0.53
CA PRO A 528 -15.51 -19.39 -0.13
C PRO A 528 -15.27 -18.15 -1.01
N VAL A 529 -14.20 -18.16 -1.79
CA VAL A 529 -13.79 -17.11 -2.72
C VAL A 529 -13.27 -17.69 -4.03
N ILE A 530 -13.20 -16.85 -5.05
CA ILE A 530 -12.43 -17.05 -6.28
C ILE A 530 -11.29 -16.03 -6.26
N SER A 531 -10.04 -16.45 -6.00
CA SER A 531 -8.87 -15.61 -6.23
C SER A 531 -8.73 -15.37 -7.74
N LEU A 532 -8.88 -14.12 -8.18
CA LEU A 532 -8.77 -13.77 -9.61
C LEU A 532 -7.31 -13.59 -10.01
N TYR A 533 -6.61 -12.71 -9.30
CA TYR A 533 -5.19 -12.47 -9.48
C TYR A 533 -4.56 -11.82 -8.24
N TYR A 534 -3.26 -11.99 -8.11
CA TYR A 534 -2.40 -11.25 -7.18
C TYR A 534 -1.82 -10.07 -7.95
N ASP A 535 -1.98 -8.89 -7.39
CA ASP A 535 -1.75 -7.64 -8.10
C ASP A 535 -0.26 -7.28 -8.21
N GLU A 536 0.05 -6.47 -9.20
CA GLU A 536 1.34 -5.81 -9.39
C GLU A 536 1.13 -4.32 -9.62
N VAL A 537 2.01 -3.50 -9.07
CA VAL A 537 2.04 -2.08 -9.34
C VAL A 537 3.08 -1.79 -10.43
N VAL A 538 2.65 -1.13 -11.51
CA VAL A 538 3.58 -0.61 -12.51
C VAL A 538 4.13 0.73 -12.04
N ARG A 539 5.45 0.82 -11.86
CA ARG A 539 6.18 2.03 -11.49
C ARG A 539 7.00 2.54 -12.68
N LEU A 540 6.97 3.84 -12.89
CA LEU A 540 7.83 4.53 -13.84
C LEU A 540 8.81 5.42 -13.08
N THR A 541 10.09 5.35 -13.44
CA THR A 541 11.15 6.13 -12.80
C THR A 541 12.08 6.72 -13.83
N GLN A 542 12.39 8.03 -13.74
CA GLN A 542 13.34 8.70 -14.63
C GLN A 542 14.74 8.06 -14.53
N ASN A 543 15.46 8.06 -15.64
CA ASN A 543 16.77 7.38 -15.73
C ASN A 543 17.86 8.00 -14.85
N ASN A 544 17.71 9.27 -14.44
CA ASN A 544 18.65 9.95 -13.54
C ASN A 544 18.37 9.70 -12.05
N VAL A 545 17.30 8.97 -11.69
CA VAL A 545 16.99 8.59 -10.30
C VAL A 545 17.68 7.28 -9.97
N ARG A 546 18.34 7.19 -8.82
CA ARG A 546 19.01 5.98 -8.32
C ARG A 546 18.57 5.69 -6.88
N GLY A 547 18.63 4.41 -6.49
CA GLY A 547 18.39 4.00 -5.10
C GLY A 547 16.92 3.92 -4.67
N LEU A 548 15.98 4.10 -5.59
CA LEU A 548 14.57 3.83 -5.35
C LEU A 548 14.33 2.32 -5.47
N ALA A 549 14.13 1.65 -4.34
CA ALA A 549 13.89 0.22 -4.31
C ALA A 549 12.40 -0.11 -4.49
N PRO A 550 12.05 -1.20 -5.21
CA PRO A 550 10.71 -1.73 -5.22
C PRO A 550 10.32 -2.23 -3.83
N ASN A 551 9.05 -2.09 -3.47
CA ASN A 551 8.52 -2.58 -2.20
C ASN A 551 7.07 -3.07 -2.41
N PRO A 552 6.76 -4.33 -2.04
CA PRO A 552 5.42 -4.91 -2.23
C PRO A 552 4.30 -4.24 -1.39
N MET A 553 4.65 -3.49 -0.35
CA MET A 553 3.72 -2.60 0.36
C MET A 553 3.46 -1.27 -0.38
N ASN A 554 4.09 -1.08 -1.55
CA ASN A 554 4.09 0.15 -2.33
C ASN A 554 4.53 1.39 -1.52
N GLN A 555 5.45 1.22 -0.56
CA GLN A 555 6.05 2.32 0.18
C GLN A 555 6.95 3.17 -0.72
N LEU A 556 7.08 4.46 -0.40
CA LEU A 556 7.95 5.41 -1.11
C LEU A 556 9.11 5.85 -0.19
N LEU A 557 10.11 5.00 -0.06
CA LEU A 557 11.26 5.24 0.82
C LEU A 557 12.34 6.06 0.11
N LEU A 558 12.42 7.37 0.40
CA LEU A 558 13.27 8.31 -0.33
C LEU A 558 14.63 8.59 0.35
N GLU A 559 14.89 8.06 1.54
CA GLU A 559 16.13 8.38 2.28
C GLU A 559 17.41 8.02 1.53
N ARG A 560 17.38 6.97 0.68
CA ARG A 560 18.54 6.49 -0.10
C ARG A 560 18.50 6.88 -1.57
N VAL A 561 17.48 7.61 -1.97
CA VAL A 561 17.31 8.04 -3.36
C VAL A 561 18.31 9.16 -3.68
N ARG A 562 18.91 9.09 -4.88
CA ARG A 562 19.82 10.09 -5.46
C ARG A 562 19.32 10.47 -6.83
N LYS A 563 19.63 11.70 -7.24
CA LYS A 563 19.48 12.19 -8.62
C LYS A 563 20.86 12.57 -9.18
N ASP A 564 21.16 11.99 -10.34
CA ASP A 564 22.37 12.27 -11.11
C ASP A 564 22.21 13.52 -11.97
#